data_fb686ce89f03bce01591b5cbca177cca
#
_entry.id   fb686ce89f03bce01591b5cbca177cca
#
_cell.length_a   1.000
_cell.length_b   1.000
_cell.length_c   1.000
_cell.angle_alpha   90.00
_cell.angle_beta   90.00
_cell.angle_gamma   90.00
#
_symmetry.space_group_name_H-M   'P 1'
#
loop_
_entity.id
_entity.type
_entity.pdbx_description
1 polymer ?
#
loop_
_entity_poly.entity_id
_entity_poly.type
_entity_poly.pdbx_seq_one_letter_code
_entity_poly.pdbx_strand_id
1 'polypeptide(L)'
;MTIIENKKESETTLKVEGRLDTTTAPQLESKLKECIKGINQLTLDLSAIDYISSAGLRVVLLAHKMMASIGGKLKVHQPSPFCRQVFEATGMDAVLTIV
;
A
#
# COMPACT_ATOMS: atom_id res chain seq x y z
N MET A 1 4.22 -12.63 -5.49
CA MET A 1 3.49 -11.74 -4.55
C MET A 1 2.02 -12.05 -4.60
N THR A 2 1.39 -12.10 -3.47
CA THR A 2 -0.04 -12.37 -3.35
C THR A 2 -0.76 -11.12 -2.84
N ILE A 3 -1.89 -10.77 -3.44
CA ILE A 3 -2.73 -9.67 -3.00
C ILE A 3 -4.11 -10.23 -2.67
N ILE A 4 -4.53 -10.03 -1.43
CA ILE A 4 -5.85 -10.48 -0.95
C ILE A 4 -6.69 -9.24 -0.73
N GLU A 5 -7.79 -9.13 -1.48
CA GLU A 5 -8.69 -7.99 -1.39
C GLU A 5 -9.87 -8.31 -0.49
N ASN A 6 -10.18 -7.40 0.43
CA ASN A 6 -11.39 -7.47 1.24
C ASN A 6 -12.09 -6.12 1.14
N LYS A 7 -13.23 -6.10 0.47
CA LYS A 7 -14.02 -4.89 0.27
C LYS A 7 -15.24 -4.93 1.18
N LYS A 8 -15.47 -3.85 1.93
CA LYS A 8 -16.62 -3.71 2.82
C LYS A 8 -17.14 -2.28 2.70
N GLU A 9 -18.31 -2.13 2.06
CA GLU A 9 -18.94 -0.82 1.83
C GLU A 9 -17.99 0.09 1.03
N SER A 10 -17.61 1.24 1.58
CA SER A 10 -16.70 2.20 0.93
C SER A 10 -15.25 2.03 1.32
N GLU A 11 -14.89 0.91 1.94
CA GLU A 11 -13.54 0.62 2.39
C GLU A 11 -13.01 -0.62 1.72
N THR A 12 -11.75 -0.61 1.33
CA THR A 12 -11.05 -1.79 0.80
C THR A 12 -9.75 -1.98 1.57
N THR A 13 -9.47 -3.22 1.94
CA THR A 13 -8.19 -3.64 2.50
C THR A 13 -7.51 -4.54 1.50
N LEU A 14 -6.25 -4.23 1.17
CA LEU A 14 -5.40 -5.10 0.36
C LEU A 14 -4.30 -5.64 1.27
N LYS A 15 -4.31 -6.94 1.51
CA LYS A 15 -3.21 -7.61 2.19
C LYS A 15 -2.21 -8.07 1.14
N VAL A 16 -0.98 -7.57 1.23
CA VAL A 16 0.07 -7.85 0.26
C VAL A 16 1.10 -8.75 0.91
N GLU A 17 1.39 -9.90 0.30
CA GLU A 17 2.29 -10.89 0.86
C GLU A 17 3.45 -11.18 -0.08
N GLY A 18 4.66 -11.30 0.48
CA GLY A 18 5.86 -11.67 -0.26
C GLY A 18 6.76 -10.48 -0.52
N ARG A 19 7.28 -10.37 -1.74
CA ARG A 19 8.23 -9.32 -2.12
C ARG A 19 7.54 -8.28 -2.97
N LEU A 20 7.70 -7.03 -2.58
CA LEU A 20 7.21 -5.89 -3.36
C LEU A 20 8.42 -5.19 -3.97
N ASP A 21 8.75 -5.57 -5.20
CA ASP A 21 9.95 -5.13 -5.90
C ASP A 21 9.63 -4.68 -7.33
N THR A 22 10.67 -4.50 -8.15
CA THR A 22 10.52 -4.01 -9.52
C THR A 22 9.62 -4.92 -10.37
N THR A 23 9.64 -6.23 -10.14
CA THR A 23 8.86 -7.19 -10.93
C THR A 23 7.41 -7.30 -10.46
N THR A 24 7.15 -7.06 -9.17
CA THR A 24 5.81 -7.21 -8.57
C THR A 24 5.07 -5.88 -8.39
N ALA A 25 5.79 -4.77 -8.34
CA ALA A 25 5.17 -3.45 -8.17
C ALA A 25 4.08 -3.16 -9.22
N PRO A 26 4.24 -3.51 -10.51
CA PRO A 26 3.17 -3.30 -11.49
C PRO A 26 1.89 -4.06 -11.17
N GLN A 27 1.98 -5.22 -10.53
CA GLN A 27 0.81 -5.98 -10.10
C GLN A 27 0.00 -5.21 -9.06
N LEU A 28 0.68 -4.64 -8.08
CA LEU A 28 0.00 -3.83 -7.06
C LEU A 28 -0.58 -2.55 -7.67
N GLU A 29 0.16 -1.91 -8.56
CA GLU A 29 -0.33 -0.69 -9.22
C GLU A 29 -1.61 -0.96 -10.00
N SER A 30 -1.67 -2.05 -10.75
CA SER A 30 -2.88 -2.45 -11.50
C SER A 30 -4.04 -2.67 -10.56
N LYS A 31 -3.80 -3.34 -9.42
CA LYS A 31 -4.83 -3.61 -8.43
C LYS A 31 -5.36 -2.31 -7.80
N LEU A 32 -4.48 -1.37 -7.54
CA LEU A 32 -4.88 -0.06 -7.00
C LEU A 32 -5.83 0.65 -7.96
N LYS A 33 -5.50 0.67 -9.25
CA LYS A 33 -6.33 1.34 -10.25
C LYS A 33 -7.73 0.72 -10.34
N GLU A 34 -7.84 -0.58 -10.10
CA GLU A 34 -9.13 -1.26 -10.09
C GLU A 34 -9.95 -0.94 -8.84
N CYS A 35 -9.31 -0.97 -7.66
CA CYS A 35 -10.05 -0.99 -6.40
C CYS A 35 -10.37 0.38 -5.81
N ILE A 36 -9.76 1.46 -6.30
CA ILE A 36 -10.01 2.78 -5.71
C ILE A 36 -11.36 3.39 -6.10
N LYS A 37 -12.02 2.82 -7.09
CA LYS A 37 -13.30 3.36 -7.58
C LYS A 37 -14.41 3.11 -6.55
N GLY A 38 -15.07 4.19 -6.13
CA GLY A 38 -16.21 4.09 -5.23
C GLY A 38 -15.86 3.87 -3.77
N ILE A 39 -14.59 3.98 -3.39
CA ILE A 39 -14.18 3.85 -1.99
C ILE A 39 -13.66 5.19 -1.47
N ASN A 40 -13.74 5.39 -0.16
CA ASN A 40 -13.17 6.56 0.50
C ASN A 40 -12.02 6.22 1.44
N GLN A 41 -11.78 4.93 1.71
CA GLN A 41 -10.65 4.49 2.52
C GLN A 41 -10.03 3.23 1.93
N LEU A 42 -8.72 3.25 1.80
CA LEU A 42 -7.92 2.11 1.38
C LEU A 42 -6.92 1.78 2.49
N THR A 43 -6.86 0.51 2.86
CA THR A 43 -5.86 0.02 3.81
C THR A 43 -4.93 -0.94 3.10
N LEU A 44 -3.63 -0.69 3.17
CA LEU A 44 -2.61 -1.64 2.72
C LEU A 44 -2.07 -2.35 3.94
N ASP A 45 -2.32 -3.64 4.05
CA ASP A 45 -1.74 -4.48 5.10
C ASP A 45 -0.42 -5.04 4.57
N LEU A 46 0.68 -4.53 5.11
CA LEU A 46 2.03 -4.89 4.69
C LEU A 46 2.75 -5.76 5.73
N SER A 47 1.99 -6.39 6.62
CA SER A 47 2.58 -7.20 7.70
C SER A 47 3.28 -8.45 7.19
N ALA A 48 2.92 -8.94 6.02
CA ALA A 48 3.50 -10.15 5.41
C ALA A 48 4.46 -9.84 4.25
N ILE A 49 4.96 -8.61 4.16
CA ILE A 49 5.97 -8.24 3.15
C ILE A 49 7.36 -8.55 3.70
N ASP A 50 8.12 -9.38 2.98
CA ASP A 50 9.50 -9.76 3.34
C ASP A 50 10.51 -8.72 2.89
N TYR A 51 10.22 -8.03 1.78
CA TYR A 51 11.15 -7.13 1.13
C TYR A 51 10.39 -6.08 0.34
N ILE A 52 10.85 -4.83 0.40
CA ILE A 52 10.30 -3.74 -0.40
C ILE A 52 11.45 -2.97 -1.04
N SER A 53 11.39 -2.74 -2.35
CA SER A 53 12.37 -1.98 -3.09
C SER A 53 11.89 -0.54 -3.29
N SER A 54 12.73 0.30 -3.93
CA SER A 54 12.33 1.65 -4.28
C SER A 54 11.13 1.68 -5.22
N ALA A 55 11.00 0.69 -6.11
CA ALA A 55 9.83 0.56 -6.98
C ALA A 55 8.57 0.27 -6.16
N GLY A 56 8.69 -0.56 -5.13
CA GLY A 56 7.58 -0.84 -4.20
C GLY A 56 7.18 0.39 -3.40
N LEU A 57 8.16 1.12 -2.88
CA LEU A 57 7.90 2.38 -2.17
C LEU A 57 7.15 3.37 -3.05
N ARG A 58 7.54 3.46 -4.33
CA ARG A 58 6.89 4.35 -5.27
C ARG A 58 5.42 4.01 -5.45
N VAL A 59 5.07 2.72 -5.50
CA VAL A 59 3.69 2.30 -5.63
C VAL A 59 2.89 2.59 -4.36
N VAL A 60 3.48 2.41 -3.18
CA VAL A 60 2.82 2.78 -1.92
C VAL A 60 2.55 4.29 -1.89
N LEU A 61 3.52 5.10 -2.31
CA LEU A 61 3.33 6.54 -2.40
C LEU A 61 2.26 6.90 -3.43
N LEU A 62 2.23 6.19 -4.55
CA LEU A 62 1.20 6.36 -5.57
C LEU A 62 -0.19 6.10 -4.99
N ALA A 63 -0.35 5.04 -4.21
CA ALA A 63 -1.61 4.73 -3.54
C ALA A 63 -2.06 5.91 -2.64
N HIS A 64 -1.13 6.49 -1.90
CA HIS A 64 -1.41 7.65 -1.05
C HIS A 64 -1.92 8.83 -1.90
N LYS A 65 -1.23 9.12 -3.00
CA LYS A 65 -1.61 10.23 -3.89
C LYS A 65 -2.95 9.99 -4.58
N MET A 66 -3.20 8.76 -5.02
CA MET A 66 -4.46 8.40 -5.67
C MET A 66 -5.63 8.57 -4.73
N MET A 67 -5.52 8.10 -3.49
CA MET A 67 -6.59 8.27 -2.51
C MET A 67 -6.79 9.73 -2.16
N ALA A 68 -5.73 10.50 -2.01
CA ALA A 68 -5.84 11.94 -1.75
C ALA A 68 -6.57 12.66 -2.89
N SER A 69 -6.31 12.26 -4.14
CA SER A 69 -6.92 12.91 -5.31
C SER A 69 -8.43 12.72 -5.40
N ILE A 70 -8.97 11.66 -4.80
CA ILE A 70 -10.41 11.40 -4.76
C ILE A 70 -11.04 11.81 -3.42
N GLY A 71 -10.29 12.52 -2.58
CA GLY A 71 -10.77 12.96 -1.27
C GLY A 71 -10.84 11.85 -0.23
N GLY A 72 -10.17 10.73 -0.50
CA GLY A 72 -10.16 9.59 0.40
C GLY A 72 -8.87 9.54 1.24
N LYS A 73 -8.67 8.40 1.89
CA LYS A 73 -7.54 8.21 2.80
C LYS A 73 -6.89 6.86 2.60
N LEU A 74 -5.57 6.84 2.65
CA LEU A 74 -4.79 5.61 2.70
C LEU A 74 -4.28 5.37 4.11
N LYS A 75 -4.42 4.15 4.61
CA LYS A 75 -3.76 3.68 5.83
C LYS A 75 -2.85 2.52 5.48
N VAL A 76 -1.65 2.51 6.07
CA VAL A 76 -0.73 1.38 6.00
C VAL A 76 -0.83 0.65 7.33
N HIS A 77 -1.31 -0.58 7.29
CA HIS A 77 -1.58 -1.37 8.49
C HIS A 77 -0.42 -2.31 8.77
N GLN A 78 0.16 -2.18 9.96
CA GLN A 78 1.19 -3.08 10.51
C GLN A 78 2.29 -3.44 9.51
N PRO A 79 3.04 -2.45 8.98
CA PRO A 79 4.14 -2.80 8.08
C PRO A 79 5.11 -3.74 8.77
N SER A 80 5.64 -4.71 8.01
CA SER A 80 6.64 -5.64 8.53
C SER A 80 7.86 -4.88 9.06
N PRO A 81 8.71 -5.51 9.91
CA PRO A 81 9.93 -4.84 10.38
C PRO A 81 10.80 -4.30 9.25
N PHE A 82 10.92 -5.06 8.15
CA PHE A 82 11.67 -4.61 6.99
C PHE A 82 11.05 -3.36 6.36
N CYS A 83 9.74 -3.38 6.13
CA CYS A 83 9.03 -2.22 5.58
C CYS A 83 9.15 -1.01 6.48
N ARG A 84 9.03 -1.22 7.79
CA ARG A 84 9.11 -0.12 8.77
C ARG A 84 10.48 0.54 8.73
N GLN A 85 11.55 -0.25 8.67
CA GLN A 85 12.90 0.29 8.56
C GLN A 85 13.08 1.11 7.30
N VAL A 86 12.55 0.63 6.17
CA VAL A 86 12.67 1.34 4.90
C VAL A 86 11.86 2.64 4.92
N PHE A 87 10.66 2.62 5.50
CA PHE A 87 9.85 3.83 5.64
C PHE A 87 10.56 4.87 6.49
N GLU A 88 11.17 4.47 7.60
CA GLU A 88 11.93 5.37 8.47
C GLU A 88 13.15 5.93 7.75
N ALA A 89 13.90 5.08 7.07
CA ALA A 89 15.12 5.49 6.37
C ALA A 89 14.85 6.46 5.22
N THR A 90 13.67 6.38 4.61
CA THR A 90 13.30 7.22 3.46
C THR A 90 12.42 8.42 3.85
N GLY A 91 12.02 8.52 5.10
CA GLY A 91 11.10 9.58 5.56
C GLY A 91 9.66 9.35 5.17
N MET A 92 9.32 8.19 4.60
CA MET A 92 7.95 7.86 4.21
C MET A 92 7.02 7.72 5.40
N ASP A 93 7.56 7.39 6.58
CA ASP A 93 6.78 7.32 7.81
C ASP A 93 6.17 8.67 8.20
N ALA A 94 6.75 9.78 7.76
CA ALA A 94 6.19 11.12 7.98
C ALA A 94 5.06 11.46 6.99
N VAL A 95 5.01 10.77 5.86
CA VAL A 95 4.02 11.01 4.80
C VAL A 95 2.82 10.08 4.94
N LEU A 96 3.08 8.81 5.25
CA LEU A 96 2.05 7.76 5.33
C LEU A 96 1.38 7.75 6.69
N THR A 97 0.09 7.40 6.71
CA THR A 97 -0.62 7.12 7.96
C THR A 97 -0.42 5.64 8.29
N ILE A 98 0.45 5.37 9.25
CA ILE A 98 0.78 4.01 9.68
C ILE A 98 0.00 3.69 10.95
N VAL A 99 -0.70 2.56 10.95
CA VAL A 99 -1.55 2.15 12.08
C VAL A 99 -1.25 0.76 12.58
#